data_5917533905aa0850184a36f403771d5e
#
_entry.id   5917533905aa0850184a36f403771d5e
#
_cell.length_a   1.000
_cell.length_b   1.000
_cell.length_c   1.000
_cell.angle_alpha   90.00
_cell.angle_beta   90.00
_cell.angle_gamma   90.00
#
_symmetry.space_group_name_H-M   'P 1'
#
loop_
_entity.id
_entity.type
_entity.pdbx_description
1 polymer ?
#
loop_
_entity_poly.entity_id
_entity_poly.type
_entity_poly.pdbx_seq_one_letter_code
_entity_poly.pdbx_strand_id
1 'polypeptide(L)'
;MADRQLTSEIRPRLSAGSAAVRVGVIYLVARVVTTAFLLLAAELSGFDSRFGPEPTLADFVLGWDAQWYWLVAEVGYPIELPLTDSGAVAENAWAFMPLYPQLAKIVALPFGTFAAGAFVVSIVAGYAASLVLFHLLRSRIDDTAALWAVTFFVAGPLAALFQVGYAETLYLLWLFLALWCVVHRRYVWLYGLIPVMGFTRPGVLAFALFLGLFGIWRWFTRRREPLPAREIVHIVALGLLAAVVGFAWQAIAGLLTGDSGAYLATELAWRRNWIPGEAVFFPFEGFLSATAFWFGAVWHLPVELGYIVLGASVLAVAAVLLFVPQVKRLGVEVRLWSASYVVYLLLVFFPQSSLFRLLVPLSPLWGALALPRSNVWRGGVLVACLVGQWWWIYNMYALGNVIWQVP
;
A
#
# COMPACT_ATOMS: atom_id res chain seq x y z
N MET A 1 -27.95 -28.78 38.26
CA MET A 1 -26.50 -28.45 38.07
C MET A 1 -26.43 -27.26 37.20
N ALA A 2 -25.82 -26.21 37.68
CA ALA A 2 -25.98 -24.83 37.26
C ALA A 2 -25.48 -24.54 35.85
N ASP A 3 -26.38 -23.97 35.07
CA ASP A 3 -26.17 -23.33 33.78
C ASP A 3 -25.36 -22.04 33.99
N ARG A 4 -24.05 -22.10 33.80
CA ARG A 4 -23.20 -20.90 33.75
C ARG A 4 -23.40 -20.23 32.39
N GLN A 5 -24.43 -19.43 32.30
CA GLN A 5 -24.53 -18.39 31.28
C GLN A 5 -23.30 -17.50 31.38
N LEU A 6 -22.34 -17.70 30.46
CA LEU A 6 -21.30 -16.78 30.19
C LEU A 6 -21.94 -15.52 29.56
N THR A 7 -22.36 -14.58 30.40
CA THR A 7 -22.66 -13.23 30.00
C THR A 7 -21.35 -12.61 29.49
N SER A 8 -21.15 -12.68 28.19
CA SER A 8 -20.15 -11.85 27.52
C SER A 8 -20.54 -10.40 27.81
N GLU A 9 -19.82 -9.75 28.71
CA GLU A 9 -19.92 -8.29 28.90
C GLU A 9 -19.75 -7.64 27.52
N ILE A 10 -20.84 -7.20 26.92
CA ILE A 10 -20.86 -6.38 25.72
C ILE A 10 -20.32 -5.02 26.16
N ARG A 11 -19.00 -4.82 26.07
CA ARG A 11 -18.41 -3.51 26.31
C ARG A 11 -19.09 -2.51 25.38
N PRO A 12 -19.56 -1.37 25.89
CA PRO A 12 -20.22 -0.38 25.05
C PRO A 12 -19.27 0.06 23.93
N ARG A 13 -19.76 0.09 22.71
CA ARG A 13 -18.97 0.57 21.55
C ARG A 13 -18.66 2.04 21.72
N LEU A 14 -17.45 2.43 21.32
CA LEU A 14 -17.06 3.84 21.32
C LEU A 14 -17.99 4.66 20.43
N SER A 15 -18.37 5.87 20.87
CA SER A 15 -19.02 6.84 20.00
C SER A 15 -18.07 7.27 18.87
N ALA A 16 -18.60 7.78 17.76
CA ALA A 16 -17.78 8.20 16.64
C ALA A 16 -16.76 9.30 17.04
N GLY A 17 -17.18 10.28 17.84
CA GLY A 17 -16.29 11.32 18.35
C GLY A 17 -15.19 10.78 19.27
N SER A 18 -15.52 9.85 20.19
CA SER A 18 -14.53 9.21 21.04
C SER A 18 -13.54 8.35 20.25
N ALA A 19 -14.00 7.68 19.19
CA ALA A 19 -13.14 6.91 18.30
C ALA A 19 -12.17 7.81 17.54
N ALA A 20 -12.65 8.91 16.96
CA ALA A 20 -11.81 9.88 16.24
C ALA A 20 -10.71 10.46 17.15
N VAL A 21 -11.06 10.86 18.38
CA VAL A 21 -10.08 11.38 19.35
C VAL A 21 -9.04 10.31 19.70
N ARG A 22 -9.44 9.08 20.00
CA ARG A 22 -8.49 8.01 20.38
C ARG A 22 -7.56 7.63 19.21
N VAL A 23 -8.09 7.49 18.01
CA VAL A 23 -7.29 7.26 16.79
C VAL A 23 -6.36 8.45 16.56
N GLY A 24 -6.84 9.69 16.76
CA GLY A 24 -6.04 10.91 16.62
C GLY A 24 -4.86 10.96 17.60
N VAL A 25 -5.08 10.63 18.86
CA VAL A 25 -4.00 10.57 19.87
C VAL A 25 -2.97 9.49 19.51
N ILE A 26 -3.41 8.29 19.16
CA ILE A 26 -2.52 7.18 18.71
C ILE A 26 -1.71 7.63 17.49
N TYR A 27 -2.37 8.24 16.52
CA TYR A 27 -1.73 8.73 15.30
C TYR A 27 -0.68 9.80 15.60
N LEU A 28 -1.02 10.81 16.39
CA LEU A 28 -0.08 11.90 16.76
C LEU A 28 1.14 11.37 17.51
N VAL A 29 0.94 10.48 18.50
CA VAL A 29 2.05 9.86 19.23
C VAL A 29 2.96 9.09 18.26
N ALA A 30 2.38 8.31 17.35
CA ALA A 30 3.16 7.59 16.34
C ALA A 30 3.93 8.56 15.40
N ARG A 31 3.34 9.72 15.05
CA ARG A 31 4.03 10.73 14.22
C ARG A 31 5.21 11.35 14.96
N VAL A 32 5.07 11.63 16.25
CA VAL A 32 6.18 12.12 17.07
C VAL A 32 7.34 11.13 17.10
N VAL A 33 7.04 9.83 17.30
CA VAL A 33 8.07 8.78 17.27
C VAL A 33 8.74 8.68 15.89
N THR A 34 7.94 8.69 14.81
CA THR A 34 8.48 8.66 13.44
C THR A 34 9.36 9.89 13.16
N THR A 35 8.94 11.08 13.59
CA THR A 35 9.75 12.31 13.42
C THR A 35 11.06 12.19 14.19
N ALA A 36 11.05 11.67 15.42
CA ALA A 36 12.27 11.45 16.18
C ALA A 36 13.23 10.49 15.46
N PHE A 37 12.71 9.42 14.86
CA PHE A 37 13.53 8.50 14.06
C PHE A 37 14.07 9.16 12.79
N LEU A 38 13.30 10.00 12.10
CA LEU A 38 13.78 10.73 10.93
C LEU A 38 14.86 11.75 11.30
N LEU A 39 14.70 12.48 12.41
CA LEU A 39 15.74 13.39 12.90
C LEU A 39 17.02 12.65 13.28
N LEU A 40 16.89 11.51 13.97
CA LEU A 40 18.04 10.68 14.30
C LEU A 40 18.71 10.12 13.03
N ALA A 41 17.93 9.76 12.01
CA ALA A 41 18.46 9.33 10.72
C ALA A 41 19.22 10.47 10.01
N ALA A 42 18.73 11.72 10.12
CA ALA A 42 19.42 12.89 9.57
C ALA A 42 20.78 13.12 10.25
N GLU A 43 20.87 13.02 11.58
CA GLU A 43 22.12 13.13 12.31
C GLU A 43 23.11 12.00 12.01
N LEU A 44 22.60 10.80 11.67
CA LEU A 44 23.44 9.63 11.33
C LEU A 44 23.79 9.57 9.84
N SER A 45 23.26 10.46 9.01
CA SER A 45 23.60 10.55 7.60
C SER A 45 25.02 11.10 7.44
N GLY A 46 25.82 10.44 6.59
CA GLY A 46 27.21 10.81 6.31
C GLY A 46 27.43 11.26 4.86
N PHE A 47 28.66 11.55 4.52
CA PHE A 47 29.05 11.95 3.14
C PHE A 47 28.71 10.87 2.10
N ASP A 48 28.78 9.60 2.48
CA ASP A 48 28.46 8.48 1.61
C ASP A 48 26.98 8.10 1.60
N SER A 49 26.13 8.83 2.35
CA SER A 49 24.69 8.57 2.33
C SER A 49 24.02 9.18 1.10
N ARG A 50 22.84 8.67 0.74
CA ARG A 50 22.04 9.17 -0.39
C ARG A 50 21.75 10.66 -0.31
N PHE A 51 21.47 11.14 0.89
CA PHE A 51 21.07 12.54 1.13
C PHE A 51 22.23 13.42 1.59
N GLY A 52 23.47 12.88 1.64
CA GLY A 52 24.65 13.60 2.15
C GLY A 52 24.62 13.79 3.67
N PRO A 53 25.55 14.57 4.20
CA PRO A 53 25.60 14.89 5.62
C PRO A 53 24.54 15.92 5.99
N GLU A 54 23.94 15.75 7.18
CA GLU A 54 22.99 16.68 7.80
C GLU A 54 21.76 17.03 6.91
N PRO A 55 21.06 16.04 6.30
CA PRO A 55 19.88 16.33 5.49
C PRO A 55 18.76 16.90 6.37
N THR A 56 17.97 17.79 5.79
CA THR A 56 16.78 18.31 6.45
C THR A 56 15.60 17.33 6.35
N LEU A 57 14.56 17.53 7.16
CA LEU A 57 13.31 16.76 6.99
C LEU A 57 12.67 16.99 5.61
N ALA A 58 12.85 18.16 5.01
CA ALA A 58 12.34 18.47 3.67
C ALA A 58 13.03 17.61 2.60
N ASP A 59 14.33 17.34 2.74
CA ASP A 59 15.08 16.45 1.85
C ASP A 59 14.55 15.02 1.94
N PHE A 60 14.22 14.55 3.13
CA PHE A 60 13.58 13.24 3.31
C PHE A 60 12.16 13.19 2.75
N VAL A 61 11.38 14.26 2.92
CA VAL A 61 10.03 14.35 2.35
C VAL A 61 10.06 14.27 0.83
N LEU A 62 11.05 14.88 0.19
CA LEU A 62 11.25 14.88 -1.26
C LEU A 62 12.13 13.73 -1.75
N GLY A 63 12.53 12.84 -0.87
CA GLY A 63 13.42 11.71 -1.21
C GLY A 63 12.73 10.66 -2.10
N TRP A 64 13.55 9.95 -2.90
CA TRP A 64 13.14 8.80 -3.69
C TRP A 64 11.96 9.09 -4.65
N ASP A 65 10.86 8.34 -4.57
CA ASP A 65 9.69 8.53 -5.45
C ASP A 65 9.05 9.92 -5.32
N ALA A 66 9.25 10.61 -4.19
CA ALA A 66 8.72 11.96 -4.01
C ALA A 66 9.31 12.98 -4.98
N GLN A 67 10.54 12.75 -5.47
CA GLN A 67 11.15 13.57 -6.53
C GLN A 67 10.35 13.48 -7.84
N TRP A 68 9.87 12.29 -8.17
CA TRP A 68 9.06 12.08 -9.36
C TRP A 68 7.66 12.72 -9.21
N TYR A 69 7.05 12.64 -8.02
CA TYR A 69 5.79 13.34 -7.77
C TYR A 69 5.97 14.86 -7.83
N TRP A 70 7.09 15.38 -7.33
CA TRP A 70 7.43 16.79 -7.49
C TRP A 70 7.61 17.15 -8.97
N LEU A 71 8.34 16.36 -9.76
CA LEU A 71 8.53 16.55 -11.18
C LEU A 71 7.18 16.57 -11.93
N VAL A 72 6.30 15.60 -11.66
CA VAL A 72 4.95 15.57 -12.25
C VAL A 72 4.16 16.85 -11.90
N ALA A 73 4.27 17.33 -10.67
CA ALA A 73 3.56 18.53 -10.23
C ALA A 73 4.06 19.79 -10.92
N GLU A 74 5.37 19.93 -11.13
CA GLU A 74 5.98 21.15 -11.68
C GLU A 74 6.08 21.16 -13.21
N VAL A 75 6.46 20.03 -13.80
CA VAL A 75 6.77 19.91 -15.23
C VAL A 75 5.69 19.13 -16.00
N GLY A 76 5.03 18.16 -15.35
CA GLY A 76 4.07 17.27 -16.00
C GLY A 76 4.73 16.02 -16.62
N TYR A 77 4.17 15.55 -17.72
CA TYR A 77 4.56 14.31 -18.38
C TYR A 77 5.25 14.58 -19.70
N PRO A 78 6.36 13.89 -20.03
CA PRO A 78 7.04 14.07 -21.31
C PRO A 78 6.17 13.52 -22.46
N ILE A 79 6.03 14.30 -23.54
CA ILE A 79 5.41 13.84 -24.79
C ILE A 79 6.37 12.94 -25.55
N GLU A 80 7.64 13.35 -25.65
CA GLU A 80 8.72 12.53 -26.19
C GLU A 80 9.36 11.76 -25.04
N LEU A 81 9.37 10.42 -25.16
CA LEU A 81 9.93 9.56 -24.13
C LEU A 81 11.46 9.75 -24.06
N PRO A 82 12.04 9.99 -22.89
CA PRO A 82 13.48 10.03 -22.75
C PRO A 82 14.08 8.65 -23.05
N LEU A 83 15.21 8.64 -23.73
CA LEU A 83 15.93 7.43 -24.11
C LEU A 83 17.27 7.34 -23.37
N THR A 84 17.71 6.13 -23.10
CA THR A 84 19.08 5.83 -22.66
C THR A 84 20.05 5.90 -23.85
N ASP A 85 21.36 5.87 -23.59
CA ASP A 85 22.38 5.81 -24.64
C ASP A 85 22.23 4.57 -25.55
N SER A 86 21.59 3.51 -25.07
CA SER A 86 21.29 2.31 -25.87
C SER A 86 19.99 2.43 -26.68
N GLY A 87 19.28 3.55 -26.62
CA GLY A 87 18.01 3.76 -27.32
C GLY A 87 16.78 3.16 -26.63
N ALA A 88 16.92 2.58 -25.44
CA ALA A 88 15.77 2.11 -24.65
C ALA A 88 15.11 3.26 -23.89
N VAL A 89 13.79 3.16 -23.63
CA VAL A 89 13.08 4.17 -22.84
C VAL A 89 13.69 4.27 -21.44
N ALA A 90 14.11 5.46 -21.03
CA ALA A 90 14.63 5.74 -19.70
C ALA A 90 13.50 5.89 -18.67
N GLU A 91 13.85 5.85 -17.37
CA GLU A 91 12.92 6.20 -16.29
C GLU A 91 12.31 7.57 -16.52
N ASN A 92 11.00 7.68 -16.34
CA ASN A 92 10.30 8.95 -16.55
C ASN A 92 9.00 9.06 -15.74
N ALA A 93 8.37 10.21 -15.82
CA ALA A 93 7.21 10.58 -15.01
C ALA A 93 5.96 9.71 -15.25
N TRP A 94 5.84 9.00 -16.38
CA TRP A 94 4.65 8.18 -16.69
C TRP A 94 4.42 7.02 -15.72
N ALA A 95 5.42 6.59 -14.95
CA ALA A 95 5.23 5.60 -13.88
C ALA A 95 4.40 6.14 -12.69
N PHE A 96 4.21 7.45 -12.58
CA PHE A 96 3.60 8.11 -11.41
C PHE A 96 2.25 8.71 -11.76
N MET A 97 1.21 8.36 -11.00
CA MET A 97 -0.17 8.79 -11.23
C MET A 97 -0.39 10.26 -10.85
N PRO A 98 -1.28 11.01 -11.56
CA PRO A 98 -1.37 12.47 -11.44
C PRO A 98 -2.06 12.98 -10.17
N LEU A 99 -2.91 12.20 -9.50
CA LEU A 99 -3.79 12.74 -8.48
C LEU A 99 -3.04 13.22 -7.23
N TYR A 100 -2.08 12.42 -6.74
CA TYR A 100 -1.29 12.77 -5.56
C TYR A 100 -0.44 14.03 -5.80
N PRO A 101 0.39 14.12 -6.85
CA PRO A 101 1.21 15.30 -7.09
C PRO A 101 0.39 16.56 -7.31
N GLN A 102 -0.73 16.51 -8.03
CA GLN A 102 -1.58 17.69 -8.23
C GLN A 102 -2.25 18.13 -6.92
N LEU A 103 -2.73 17.19 -6.09
CA LEU A 103 -3.27 17.54 -4.78
C LEU A 103 -2.20 18.15 -3.88
N ALA A 104 -0.99 17.57 -3.84
CA ALA A 104 0.14 18.09 -3.07
C ALA A 104 0.52 19.51 -3.53
N LYS A 105 0.56 19.77 -4.84
CA LYS A 105 0.79 21.10 -5.42
C LYS A 105 -0.25 22.12 -4.96
N ILE A 106 -1.54 21.77 -5.01
CA ILE A 106 -2.61 22.67 -4.57
C ILE A 106 -2.49 22.95 -3.06
N VAL A 107 -2.23 21.93 -2.25
CA VAL A 107 -2.06 22.09 -0.80
C VAL A 107 -0.77 22.85 -0.46
N ALA A 108 0.24 22.84 -1.32
CA ALA A 108 1.49 23.59 -1.16
C ALA A 108 1.33 25.12 -1.30
N LEU A 109 0.27 25.60 -1.95
CA LEU A 109 0.07 27.02 -2.24
C LEU A 109 0.25 27.96 -1.04
N PRO A 110 -0.32 27.69 0.16
CA PRO A 110 -0.14 28.55 1.33
C PRO A 110 1.24 28.41 1.99
N PHE A 111 2.00 27.36 1.68
CA PHE A 111 3.29 27.06 2.32
C PHE A 111 4.51 27.40 1.44
N GLY A 112 4.30 27.65 0.16
CA GLY A 112 5.34 28.03 -0.79
C GLY A 112 6.29 26.94 -1.25
N THR A 113 6.15 25.69 -0.76
CA THR A 113 7.00 24.54 -1.16
C THR A 113 6.20 23.28 -1.36
N PHE A 114 6.53 22.52 -2.43
CA PHE A 114 5.88 21.21 -2.67
C PHE A 114 6.10 20.23 -1.52
N ALA A 115 7.27 20.25 -0.88
CA ALA A 115 7.56 19.39 0.27
C ALA A 115 6.54 19.57 1.40
N ALA A 116 6.19 20.82 1.73
CA ALA A 116 5.19 21.11 2.75
C ALA A 116 3.79 20.61 2.35
N GLY A 117 3.39 20.84 1.09
CA GLY A 117 2.11 20.33 0.59
C GLY A 117 2.04 18.80 0.62
N ALA A 118 3.08 18.12 0.14
CA ALA A 118 3.20 16.68 0.12
C ALA A 118 3.15 16.09 1.56
N PHE A 119 3.88 16.69 2.49
CA PHE A 119 3.85 16.33 3.90
C PHE A 119 2.44 16.45 4.50
N VAL A 120 1.77 17.58 4.27
CA VAL A 120 0.41 17.82 4.78
C VAL A 120 -0.58 16.81 4.20
N VAL A 121 -0.53 16.55 2.89
CA VAL A 121 -1.39 15.52 2.26
C VAL A 121 -1.14 14.17 2.90
N SER A 122 0.11 13.76 3.08
CA SER A 122 0.45 12.46 3.68
C SER A 122 -0.02 12.34 5.13
N ILE A 123 0.15 13.39 5.96
CA ILE A 123 -0.32 13.41 7.35
C ILE A 123 -1.84 13.33 7.43
N VAL A 124 -2.55 14.17 6.67
CA VAL A 124 -4.01 14.24 6.73
C VAL A 124 -4.65 12.96 6.17
N ALA A 125 -4.19 12.50 5.01
CA ALA A 125 -4.66 11.26 4.42
C ALA A 125 -4.35 10.05 5.31
N GLY A 126 -3.18 10.03 5.95
CA GLY A 126 -2.78 8.98 6.88
C GLY A 126 -3.67 8.91 8.12
N TYR A 127 -4.01 10.04 8.73
CA TYR A 127 -4.99 10.08 9.83
C TYR A 127 -6.37 9.59 9.38
N ALA A 128 -6.86 10.12 8.26
CA ALA A 128 -8.17 9.73 7.72
C ALA A 128 -8.20 8.23 7.37
N ALA A 129 -7.14 7.68 6.74
CA ALA A 129 -7.01 6.26 6.47
C ALA A 129 -7.03 5.42 7.76
N SER A 130 -6.36 5.88 8.82
CA SER A 130 -6.34 5.22 10.13
C SER A 130 -7.72 5.17 10.76
N LEU A 131 -8.49 6.26 10.65
CA LEU A 131 -9.86 6.33 11.16
C LEU A 131 -10.80 5.40 10.36
N VAL A 132 -10.67 5.38 9.04
CA VAL A 132 -11.46 4.47 8.18
C VAL A 132 -11.08 3.02 8.45
N LEU A 133 -9.79 2.71 8.63
CA LEU A 133 -9.32 1.36 9.00
C LEU A 133 -9.93 0.90 10.34
N PHE A 134 -9.96 1.79 11.34
CA PHE A 134 -10.65 1.53 12.60
C PHE A 134 -12.12 1.15 12.36
N HIS A 135 -12.86 1.96 11.59
CA HIS A 135 -14.27 1.71 11.30
C HIS A 135 -14.50 0.46 10.45
N LEU A 136 -13.60 0.15 9.53
CA LEU A 136 -13.64 -1.07 8.76
C LEU A 136 -13.50 -2.30 9.67
N LEU A 137 -12.48 -2.31 10.53
CA LEU A 137 -12.18 -3.45 11.40
C LEU A 137 -13.18 -3.62 12.53
N ARG A 138 -13.66 -2.52 13.16
CA ARG A 138 -14.65 -2.60 14.24
C ARG A 138 -16.00 -3.20 13.82
N SER A 139 -16.25 -3.29 12.51
CA SER A 139 -17.41 -4.01 12.00
C SER A 139 -17.32 -5.54 12.21
N ARG A 140 -16.11 -6.07 12.44
CA ARG A 140 -15.80 -7.49 12.51
C ARG A 140 -15.15 -7.93 13.84
N ILE A 141 -14.44 -7.02 14.52
CA ILE A 141 -13.72 -7.25 15.79
C ILE A 141 -14.09 -6.18 16.81
N ASP A 142 -13.71 -6.39 18.08
CA ASP A 142 -14.00 -5.42 19.14
C ASP A 142 -13.17 -4.14 19.01
N ASP A 143 -13.67 -3.03 19.61
CA ASP A 143 -13.06 -1.71 19.50
C ASP A 143 -11.61 -1.68 20.03
N THR A 144 -11.29 -2.48 21.04
CA THR A 144 -9.92 -2.56 21.60
C THR A 144 -8.97 -3.22 20.62
N ALA A 145 -9.38 -4.31 20.00
CA ALA A 145 -8.59 -4.97 18.96
C ALA A 145 -8.45 -4.06 17.71
N ALA A 146 -9.52 -3.35 17.33
CA ALA A 146 -9.46 -2.40 16.22
C ALA A 146 -8.50 -1.23 16.51
N LEU A 147 -8.44 -0.69 17.73
CA LEU A 147 -7.46 0.33 18.14
C LEU A 147 -6.03 -0.22 18.11
N TRP A 148 -5.79 -1.45 18.57
CA TRP A 148 -4.47 -2.06 18.47
C TRP A 148 -4.04 -2.30 17.02
N ALA A 149 -4.97 -2.70 16.14
CA ALA A 149 -4.68 -2.82 14.72
C ALA A 149 -4.26 -1.48 14.10
N VAL A 150 -4.95 -0.38 14.46
CA VAL A 150 -4.54 0.98 14.06
C VAL A 150 -3.17 1.33 14.64
N THR A 151 -2.90 1.00 15.90
CA THR A 151 -1.59 1.24 16.53
C THR A 151 -0.46 0.54 15.74
N PHE A 152 -0.65 -0.73 15.38
CA PHE A 152 0.33 -1.47 14.57
C PHE A 152 0.47 -0.88 13.17
N PHE A 153 -0.61 -0.42 12.57
CA PHE A 153 -0.59 0.24 11.26
C PHE A 153 0.22 1.54 11.28
N VAL A 154 -0.06 2.44 12.25
CA VAL A 154 0.56 3.77 12.27
C VAL A 154 1.96 3.80 12.90
N ALA A 155 2.33 2.78 13.68
CA ALA A 155 3.66 2.59 14.26
C ALA A 155 4.44 1.46 13.57
N GLY A 156 3.89 0.89 12.49
CA GLY A 156 4.47 -0.23 11.77
C GLY A 156 5.79 0.09 11.09
N PRO A 157 6.47 -0.91 10.51
CA PRO A 157 7.79 -0.74 9.90
C PRO A 157 7.86 0.36 8.85
N LEU A 158 6.75 0.62 8.16
CA LEU A 158 6.64 1.59 7.07
C LEU A 158 5.96 2.90 7.47
N ALA A 159 5.93 3.20 8.76
CA ALA A 159 5.22 4.38 9.27
C ALA A 159 5.81 5.73 8.80
N ALA A 160 7.04 5.76 8.29
CA ALA A 160 7.60 6.94 7.62
C ALA A 160 6.77 7.39 6.41
N LEU A 161 6.09 6.48 5.71
CA LEU A 161 5.21 6.79 4.59
C LEU A 161 4.08 7.78 4.95
N PHE A 162 3.75 7.92 6.22
CA PHE A 162 2.78 8.92 6.69
C PHE A 162 3.35 10.34 6.77
N GLN A 163 4.65 10.53 6.54
CA GLN A 163 5.34 11.82 6.70
C GLN A 163 6.23 12.19 5.51
N VAL A 164 6.35 11.32 4.51
CA VAL A 164 7.09 11.59 3.27
C VAL A 164 6.14 11.87 2.11
N GLY A 165 6.66 12.43 1.03
CA GLY A 165 5.89 12.88 -0.14
C GLY A 165 5.42 11.75 -1.05
N TYR A 166 4.77 10.72 -0.49
CA TYR A 166 4.38 9.51 -1.19
C TYR A 166 2.86 9.36 -1.32
N ALA A 167 2.41 8.74 -2.40
CA ALA A 167 0.98 8.54 -2.70
C ALA A 167 0.30 7.48 -1.83
N GLU A 168 1.05 6.68 -1.05
CA GLU A 168 0.57 5.52 -0.32
C GLU A 168 -0.56 5.86 0.66
N THR A 169 -0.40 6.90 1.46
CA THR A 169 -1.40 7.26 2.48
C THR A 169 -2.71 7.70 1.86
N LEU A 170 -2.65 8.45 0.77
CA LEU A 170 -3.83 8.88 0.03
C LEU A 170 -4.52 7.70 -0.66
N TYR A 171 -3.74 6.79 -1.26
CA TYR A 171 -4.26 5.57 -1.84
C TYR A 171 -4.93 4.67 -0.79
N LEU A 172 -4.33 4.51 0.38
CA LEU A 172 -4.89 3.72 1.49
C LEU A 172 -6.20 4.30 2.01
N LEU A 173 -6.32 5.62 2.05
CA LEU A 173 -7.59 6.27 2.39
C LEU A 173 -8.71 5.84 1.43
N TRP A 174 -8.46 5.94 0.13
CA TRP A 174 -9.44 5.55 -0.89
C TRP A 174 -9.75 4.06 -0.85
N LEU A 175 -8.73 3.23 -0.70
CA LEU A 175 -8.86 1.77 -0.59
C LEU A 175 -9.69 1.36 0.62
N PHE A 176 -9.39 1.90 1.80
CA PHE A 176 -10.13 1.52 3.01
C PHE A 176 -11.56 2.04 2.97
N LEU A 177 -11.81 3.22 2.39
CA LEU A 177 -13.16 3.70 2.11
C LEU A 177 -13.89 2.77 1.13
N ALA A 178 -13.22 2.32 0.07
CA ALA A 178 -13.81 1.41 -0.90
C ALA A 178 -14.14 0.06 -0.26
N LEU A 179 -13.25 -0.52 0.53
CA LEU A 179 -13.51 -1.75 1.27
C LEU A 179 -14.65 -1.59 2.29
N TRP A 180 -14.68 -0.45 3.00
CA TRP A 180 -15.75 -0.13 3.92
C TRP A 180 -17.10 -0.02 3.19
N CYS A 181 -17.12 0.59 2.01
CA CYS A 181 -18.32 0.67 1.16
C CYS A 181 -18.81 -0.70 0.72
N VAL A 182 -17.90 -1.63 0.34
CA VAL A 182 -18.28 -3.01 -0.02
C VAL A 182 -18.87 -3.74 1.19
N VAL A 183 -18.21 -3.68 2.36
CA VAL A 183 -18.68 -4.30 3.61
C VAL A 183 -20.08 -3.83 4.00
N HIS A 184 -20.38 -2.54 3.79
CA HIS A 184 -21.67 -1.91 4.13
C HIS A 184 -22.64 -1.81 2.95
N ARG A 185 -22.30 -2.44 1.82
CA ARG A 185 -23.11 -2.44 0.58
C ARG A 185 -23.45 -1.03 0.07
N ARG A 186 -22.55 -0.07 0.27
CA ARG A 186 -22.64 1.32 -0.19
C ARG A 186 -22.06 1.49 -1.58
N TYR A 187 -22.47 0.67 -2.54
CA TYR A 187 -21.88 0.55 -3.88
C TYR A 187 -21.84 1.85 -4.68
N VAL A 188 -22.81 2.75 -4.48
CA VAL A 188 -22.90 4.03 -5.23
C VAL A 188 -21.64 4.89 -5.05
N TRP A 189 -21.04 4.90 -3.86
CA TRP A 189 -19.82 5.67 -3.59
C TRP A 189 -18.58 5.14 -4.32
N LEU A 190 -18.61 3.87 -4.70
CA LEU A 190 -17.48 3.23 -5.39
C LEU A 190 -17.31 3.76 -6.82
N TYR A 191 -18.35 4.28 -7.46
CA TYR A 191 -18.23 4.88 -8.80
C TYR A 191 -17.32 6.11 -8.81
N GLY A 192 -17.23 6.85 -7.69
CA GLY A 192 -16.27 7.94 -7.52
C GLY A 192 -14.93 7.49 -6.93
N LEU A 193 -14.94 6.53 -5.96
CA LEU A 193 -13.72 6.08 -5.28
C LEU A 193 -12.78 5.29 -6.20
N ILE A 194 -13.30 4.46 -7.12
CA ILE A 194 -12.47 3.65 -8.02
C ILE A 194 -11.61 4.51 -8.95
N PRO A 195 -12.15 5.53 -9.67
CA PRO A 195 -11.33 6.43 -10.47
C PRO A 195 -10.27 7.18 -9.63
N VAL A 196 -10.68 7.75 -8.50
CA VAL A 196 -9.77 8.48 -7.61
C VAL A 196 -8.62 7.58 -7.12
N MET A 197 -8.94 6.33 -6.74
CA MET A 197 -7.94 5.34 -6.33
C MET A 197 -6.99 4.99 -7.47
N GLY A 198 -7.51 4.76 -8.70
CA GLY A 198 -6.71 4.37 -9.86
C GLY A 198 -5.77 5.47 -10.36
N PHE A 199 -6.17 6.74 -10.26
CA PHE A 199 -5.33 7.90 -10.60
C PHE A 199 -4.46 8.40 -9.44
N THR A 200 -4.54 7.77 -8.27
CA THR A 200 -3.60 8.01 -7.15
C THR A 200 -2.38 7.11 -7.24
N ARG A 201 -2.60 5.80 -7.54
CA ARG A 201 -1.53 4.80 -7.58
C ARG A 201 -1.95 3.57 -8.38
N PRO A 202 -1.00 2.85 -9.04
CA PRO A 202 -1.28 1.53 -9.61
C PRO A 202 -1.83 0.55 -8.55
N GLY A 203 -2.74 -0.34 -8.96
CA GLY A 203 -3.31 -1.37 -8.07
C GLY A 203 -4.82 -1.52 -8.17
N VAL A 204 -5.53 -0.66 -8.91
CA VAL A 204 -6.98 -0.75 -9.06
C VAL A 204 -7.42 -2.03 -9.81
N LEU A 205 -6.56 -2.64 -10.62
CA LEU A 205 -6.81 -3.95 -11.23
C LEU A 205 -6.96 -5.06 -10.18
N ALA A 206 -6.24 -4.96 -9.04
CA ALA A 206 -6.47 -5.85 -7.90
C ALA A 206 -7.88 -5.69 -7.33
N PHE A 207 -8.43 -4.46 -7.36
CA PHE A 207 -9.79 -4.19 -6.90
C PHE A 207 -10.84 -4.72 -7.89
N ALA A 208 -10.53 -4.71 -9.20
CA ALA A 208 -11.37 -5.37 -10.22
C ALA A 208 -11.44 -6.89 -9.97
N LEU A 209 -10.29 -7.53 -9.74
CA LEU A 209 -10.22 -8.96 -9.38
C LEU A 209 -10.98 -9.25 -8.07
N PHE A 210 -10.80 -8.39 -7.06
CA PHE A 210 -11.53 -8.50 -5.80
C PHE A 210 -13.05 -8.45 -6.00
N LEU A 211 -13.56 -7.50 -6.78
CA LEU A 211 -15.00 -7.40 -7.07
C LEU A 211 -15.51 -8.62 -7.84
N GLY A 212 -14.73 -9.15 -8.77
CA GLY A 212 -15.05 -10.39 -9.48
C GLY A 212 -15.17 -11.59 -8.54
N LEU A 213 -14.15 -11.81 -7.70
CA LEU A 213 -14.16 -12.89 -6.70
C LEU A 213 -15.27 -12.70 -5.65
N PHE A 214 -15.51 -11.46 -5.23
CA PHE A 214 -16.60 -11.11 -4.31
C PHE A 214 -17.96 -11.40 -4.94
N GLY A 215 -18.17 -11.06 -6.20
CA GLY A 215 -19.40 -11.37 -6.94
C GLY A 215 -19.64 -12.88 -7.04
N ILE A 216 -18.58 -13.66 -7.36
CA ILE A 216 -18.64 -15.13 -7.37
C ILE A 216 -19.01 -15.67 -5.98
N TRP A 217 -18.35 -15.18 -4.93
CA TRP A 217 -18.66 -15.59 -3.56
C TRP A 217 -20.11 -15.26 -3.18
N ARG A 218 -20.62 -14.05 -3.50
CA ARG A 218 -22.00 -13.63 -3.29
C ARG A 218 -22.99 -14.52 -4.01
N TRP A 219 -22.65 -14.94 -5.24
CA TRP A 219 -23.48 -15.86 -6.01
C TRP A 219 -23.62 -17.23 -5.33
N PHE A 220 -22.52 -17.80 -4.81
CA PHE A 220 -22.58 -19.08 -4.11
C PHE A 220 -23.27 -19.00 -2.74
N THR A 221 -23.22 -17.86 -2.09
CA THR A 221 -23.86 -17.65 -0.77
C THR A 221 -25.28 -17.10 -0.86
N ARG A 222 -25.85 -16.85 -2.05
CA ARG A 222 -27.16 -16.22 -2.25
C ARG A 222 -28.34 -16.95 -1.61
N ARG A 223 -28.19 -18.25 -1.31
CA ARG A 223 -29.22 -19.01 -0.58
C ARG A 223 -29.25 -18.68 0.91
N ARG A 224 -28.14 -18.21 1.47
CA ARG A 224 -28.02 -17.82 2.90
C ARG A 224 -28.20 -16.32 3.08
N GLU A 225 -27.68 -15.55 2.15
CA GLU A 225 -27.81 -14.08 2.12
C GLU A 225 -28.39 -13.66 0.77
N PRO A 226 -29.62 -13.12 0.72
CA PRO A 226 -30.25 -12.69 -0.53
C PRO A 226 -29.35 -11.80 -1.36
N LEU A 227 -29.31 -12.05 -2.67
CA LEU A 227 -28.53 -11.28 -3.63
C LEU A 227 -29.52 -10.62 -4.63
N PRO A 228 -29.98 -9.38 -4.36
CA PRO A 228 -30.91 -8.70 -5.26
C PRO A 228 -30.23 -8.34 -6.58
N ALA A 229 -31.02 -8.29 -7.66
CA ALA A 229 -30.49 -7.97 -9.01
C ALA A 229 -29.71 -6.64 -9.04
N ARG A 230 -30.17 -5.63 -8.29
CA ARG A 230 -29.46 -4.34 -8.17
C ARG A 230 -28.04 -4.51 -7.64
N GLU A 231 -27.81 -5.39 -6.67
CA GLU A 231 -26.48 -5.65 -6.14
C GLU A 231 -25.58 -6.31 -7.20
N ILE A 232 -26.14 -7.27 -7.97
CA ILE A 232 -25.41 -7.90 -9.08
C ILE A 232 -24.96 -6.86 -10.10
N VAL A 233 -25.89 -5.98 -10.52
CA VAL A 233 -25.60 -4.90 -11.47
C VAL A 233 -24.47 -4.00 -10.95
N HIS A 234 -24.52 -3.58 -9.68
CA HIS A 234 -23.45 -2.78 -9.09
C HIS A 234 -22.12 -3.51 -9.09
N ILE A 235 -22.06 -4.77 -8.64
CA ILE A 235 -20.81 -5.53 -8.57
C ILE A 235 -20.18 -5.69 -9.95
N VAL A 236 -20.98 -6.04 -10.97
CA VAL A 236 -20.50 -6.19 -12.34
C VAL A 236 -20.06 -4.84 -12.92
N ALA A 237 -20.88 -3.80 -12.83
CA ALA A 237 -20.55 -2.48 -13.35
C ALA A 237 -19.30 -1.89 -12.70
N LEU A 238 -19.13 -2.06 -11.38
CA LEU A 238 -17.96 -1.58 -10.64
C LEU A 238 -16.70 -2.41 -10.95
N GLY A 239 -16.86 -3.71 -11.16
CA GLY A 239 -15.75 -4.55 -11.62
C GLY A 239 -15.24 -4.14 -13.00
N LEU A 240 -16.16 -3.86 -13.94
CA LEU A 240 -15.83 -3.33 -15.26
C LEU A 240 -15.22 -1.93 -15.17
N LEU A 241 -15.78 -1.04 -14.36
CA LEU A 241 -15.22 0.30 -14.11
C LEU A 241 -13.78 0.20 -13.57
N ALA A 242 -13.54 -0.66 -12.60
CA ALA A 242 -12.20 -0.86 -12.04
C ALA A 242 -11.20 -1.41 -13.08
N ALA A 243 -11.65 -2.29 -13.97
CA ALA A 243 -10.82 -2.77 -15.08
C ALA A 243 -10.52 -1.64 -16.09
N VAL A 244 -11.52 -0.87 -16.49
CA VAL A 244 -11.34 0.29 -17.40
C VAL A 244 -10.38 1.31 -16.79
N VAL A 245 -10.59 1.71 -15.53
CA VAL A 245 -9.71 2.66 -14.83
C VAL A 245 -8.30 2.10 -14.69
N GLY A 246 -8.16 0.79 -14.49
CA GLY A 246 -6.85 0.12 -14.36
C GLY A 246 -5.99 0.18 -15.61
N PHE A 247 -6.62 0.26 -16.79
CA PHE A 247 -5.92 0.43 -18.08
C PHE A 247 -5.95 1.88 -18.60
N ALA A 248 -6.73 2.77 -17.96
CA ALA A 248 -6.91 4.14 -18.45
C ALA A 248 -5.59 4.91 -18.51
N TRP A 249 -4.71 4.74 -17.51
CA TRP A 249 -3.44 5.46 -17.48
C TRP A 249 -2.50 5.04 -18.61
N GLN A 250 -2.44 3.76 -18.92
CA GLN A 250 -1.70 3.23 -20.07
C GLN A 250 -2.23 3.81 -21.38
N ALA A 251 -3.57 3.84 -21.53
CA ALA A 251 -4.20 4.42 -22.71
C ALA A 251 -3.92 5.93 -22.84
N ILE A 252 -3.95 6.69 -21.73
CA ILE A 252 -3.64 8.12 -21.71
C ILE A 252 -2.17 8.34 -22.11
N ALA A 253 -1.23 7.59 -21.55
CA ALA A 253 0.19 7.67 -21.91
C ALA A 253 0.38 7.40 -23.42
N GLY A 254 -0.23 6.33 -23.93
CA GLY A 254 -0.16 5.99 -25.34
C GLY A 254 -0.75 7.06 -26.28
N LEU A 255 -1.87 7.66 -25.89
CA LEU A 255 -2.50 8.73 -26.67
C LEU A 255 -1.67 10.03 -26.70
N LEU A 256 -1.03 10.38 -25.58
CA LEU A 256 -0.27 11.63 -25.47
C LEU A 256 1.13 11.53 -26.05
N THR A 257 1.77 10.37 -25.99
CA THR A 257 3.11 10.13 -26.56
C THR A 257 3.07 9.63 -28.00
N GLY A 258 1.92 9.15 -28.48
CA GLY A 258 1.81 8.46 -29.78
C GLY A 258 2.37 7.02 -29.76
N ASP A 259 2.82 6.52 -28.60
CA ASP A 259 3.34 5.16 -28.43
C ASP A 259 2.47 4.37 -27.43
N SER A 260 1.73 3.38 -27.95
CA SER A 260 0.86 2.54 -27.13
C SER A 260 1.61 1.73 -26.06
N GLY A 261 2.93 1.55 -26.20
CA GLY A 261 3.80 0.88 -25.24
C GLY A 261 4.41 1.79 -24.19
N ALA A 262 4.23 3.12 -24.28
CA ALA A 262 4.92 4.12 -23.48
C ALA A 262 4.92 3.84 -21.96
N TYR A 263 3.76 3.55 -21.39
CA TYR A 263 3.66 3.23 -19.97
C TYR A 263 4.43 1.97 -19.60
N LEU A 264 4.23 0.89 -20.36
CA LEU A 264 4.90 -0.38 -20.09
C LEU A 264 6.43 -0.26 -20.25
N ALA A 265 6.91 0.41 -21.29
CA ALA A 265 8.33 0.66 -21.52
C ALA A 265 8.94 1.49 -20.36
N THR A 266 8.18 2.45 -19.83
CA THR A 266 8.56 3.23 -18.64
C THR A 266 8.66 2.34 -17.40
N GLU A 267 7.66 1.51 -17.09
CA GLU A 267 7.71 0.60 -15.95
C GLU A 267 8.87 -0.40 -16.04
N LEU A 268 9.16 -0.90 -17.22
CA LEU A 268 10.28 -1.79 -17.46
C LEU A 268 11.65 -1.11 -17.36
N ALA A 269 11.71 0.25 -17.44
CA ALA A 269 12.95 0.98 -17.25
C ALA A 269 13.54 0.78 -15.85
N TRP A 270 12.70 0.85 -14.80
CA TRP A 270 13.13 0.56 -13.43
C TRP A 270 13.67 -0.87 -13.25
N ARG A 271 13.09 -1.83 -13.98
CA ARG A 271 13.53 -3.23 -13.91
C ARG A 271 14.94 -3.42 -14.46
N ARG A 272 15.34 -2.64 -15.47
CA ARG A 272 16.70 -2.70 -16.06
C ARG A 272 17.81 -2.29 -15.09
N ASN A 273 17.49 -1.54 -14.03
CA ASN A 273 18.46 -1.22 -12.97
C ASN A 273 18.90 -2.47 -12.19
N TRP A 274 18.09 -3.52 -12.21
CA TRP A 274 18.32 -4.77 -11.47
C TRP A 274 18.81 -5.87 -12.40
N ILE A 275 18.17 -6.01 -13.55
CA ILE A 275 18.50 -7.00 -14.59
C ILE A 275 18.80 -6.26 -15.89
N PRO A 276 20.09 -6.12 -16.26
CA PRO A 276 20.47 -5.54 -17.55
C PRO A 276 19.94 -6.36 -18.73
N GLY A 277 19.56 -5.66 -19.81
CA GLY A 277 19.07 -6.29 -21.04
C GLY A 277 17.66 -5.88 -21.41
N GLU A 278 17.08 -6.53 -22.41
CA GLU A 278 15.70 -6.31 -22.81
C GLU A 278 14.76 -6.87 -21.75
N ALA A 279 13.97 -5.99 -21.14
CA ALA A 279 12.90 -6.38 -20.25
C ALA A 279 11.61 -6.54 -21.04
N VAL A 280 11.04 -7.73 -21.00
CA VAL A 280 9.73 -8.03 -21.60
C VAL A 280 8.77 -8.38 -20.49
N PHE A 281 7.54 -7.88 -20.59
CA PHE A 281 6.51 -8.19 -19.61
C PHE A 281 5.80 -9.52 -19.94
N PHE A 282 5.91 -10.45 -19.01
CA PHE A 282 5.03 -11.61 -18.91
C PHE A 282 4.44 -11.74 -17.51
N PRO A 283 3.16 -12.10 -17.38
CA PRO A 283 2.58 -12.37 -16.06
C PRO A 283 3.41 -13.39 -15.27
N PHE A 284 3.62 -13.13 -13.98
CA PHE A 284 4.43 -13.92 -13.03
C PHE A 284 5.96 -13.91 -13.26
N GLU A 285 6.42 -13.50 -14.43
CA GLU A 285 7.84 -13.54 -14.77
C GLU A 285 8.67 -12.65 -13.86
N GLY A 286 8.14 -11.49 -13.41
CA GLY A 286 8.82 -10.58 -12.52
C GLY A 286 9.28 -11.25 -11.21
N PHE A 287 8.45 -12.09 -10.59
CA PHE A 287 8.84 -12.82 -9.39
C PHE A 287 9.88 -13.91 -9.66
N LEU A 288 9.79 -14.59 -10.78
CA LEU A 288 10.76 -15.63 -11.17
C LEU A 288 12.13 -15.02 -11.43
N SER A 289 12.19 -13.95 -12.21
CA SER A 289 13.44 -13.22 -12.51
C SER A 289 14.05 -12.60 -11.28
N ALA A 290 13.24 -11.95 -10.42
CA ALA A 290 13.74 -11.38 -9.17
C ALA A 290 14.27 -12.47 -8.24
N THR A 291 13.63 -13.65 -8.20
CA THR A 291 14.14 -14.77 -7.41
C THR A 291 15.51 -15.20 -7.89
N ALA A 292 15.70 -15.36 -9.21
CA ALA A 292 16.99 -15.67 -9.79
C ALA A 292 18.04 -14.59 -9.49
N PHE A 293 17.65 -13.31 -9.58
CA PHE A 293 18.52 -12.18 -9.26
C PHE A 293 18.96 -12.19 -7.79
N TRP A 294 18.00 -12.21 -6.84
CA TRP A 294 18.32 -12.12 -5.43
C TRP A 294 19.10 -13.35 -4.91
N PHE A 295 18.66 -14.55 -5.25
CA PHE A 295 19.34 -15.76 -4.80
C PHE A 295 20.67 -15.96 -5.53
N GLY A 296 20.69 -15.87 -6.87
CA GLY A 296 21.90 -16.15 -7.65
C GLY A 296 22.91 -15.00 -7.62
N ALA A 297 22.51 -13.78 -8.01
CA ALA A 297 23.45 -12.68 -8.20
C ALA A 297 23.80 -11.95 -6.89
N VAL A 298 22.84 -11.75 -5.97
CA VAL A 298 23.06 -10.95 -4.76
C VAL A 298 23.51 -11.81 -3.58
N TRP A 299 22.82 -12.93 -3.31
CA TRP A 299 23.13 -13.77 -2.14
C TRP A 299 24.06 -14.95 -2.45
N HIS A 300 24.39 -15.19 -3.71
CA HIS A 300 25.22 -16.30 -4.16
C HIS A 300 24.73 -17.67 -3.66
N LEU A 301 23.39 -17.85 -3.63
CA LEU A 301 22.71 -19.08 -3.26
C LEU A 301 22.16 -19.78 -4.51
N PRO A 302 21.90 -21.11 -4.47
CA PRO A 302 21.25 -21.82 -5.58
C PRO A 302 19.88 -21.20 -5.93
N VAL A 303 19.66 -20.91 -7.20
CA VAL A 303 18.42 -20.30 -7.69
C VAL A 303 17.21 -21.22 -7.46
N GLU A 304 17.42 -22.54 -7.52
CA GLU A 304 16.41 -23.57 -7.24
C GLU A 304 15.86 -23.44 -5.81
N LEU A 305 16.73 -23.14 -4.85
CA LEU A 305 16.31 -22.84 -3.46
C LEU A 305 15.39 -21.62 -3.43
N GLY A 306 15.71 -20.60 -4.23
CA GLY A 306 14.86 -19.40 -4.36
C GLY A 306 13.46 -19.74 -4.87
N TYR A 307 13.33 -20.58 -5.88
CA TYR A 307 12.03 -21.00 -6.40
C TYR A 307 11.24 -21.83 -5.37
N ILE A 308 11.92 -22.68 -4.58
CA ILE A 308 11.28 -23.41 -3.47
C ILE A 308 10.76 -22.43 -2.42
N VAL A 309 11.57 -21.44 -2.03
CA VAL A 309 11.19 -20.42 -1.05
C VAL A 309 10.01 -19.58 -1.57
N LEU A 310 10.03 -19.19 -2.84
CA LEU A 310 8.92 -18.47 -3.47
C LEU A 310 7.63 -19.31 -3.43
N GLY A 311 7.68 -20.57 -3.87
CA GLY A 311 6.53 -21.46 -3.84
C GLY A 311 5.99 -21.69 -2.42
N ALA A 312 6.89 -21.94 -1.45
CA ALA A 312 6.53 -22.08 -0.06
C ALA A 312 5.89 -20.81 0.52
N SER A 313 6.40 -19.62 0.15
CA SER A 313 5.86 -18.33 0.58
C SER A 313 4.44 -18.09 0.03
N VAL A 314 4.20 -18.39 -1.24
CA VAL A 314 2.87 -18.29 -1.85
C VAL A 314 1.89 -19.24 -1.16
N LEU A 315 2.30 -20.49 -0.92
CA LEU A 315 1.48 -21.48 -0.20
C LEU A 315 1.21 -21.06 1.26
N ALA A 316 2.20 -20.48 1.94
CA ALA A 316 2.05 -19.97 3.30
C ALA A 316 1.03 -18.81 3.35
N VAL A 317 1.13 -17.85 2.43
CA VAL A 317 0.14 -16.75 2.32
C VAL A 317 -1.25 -17.30 2.05
N ALA A 318 -1.40 -18.24 1.11
CA ALA A 318 -2.68 -18.88 0.83
C ALA A 318 -3.22 -19.61 2.08
N ALA A 319 -2.38 -20.37 2.79
CA ALA A 319 -2.75 -21.05 4.03
C ALA A 319 -3.20 -20.06 5.12
N VAL A 320 -2.49 -18.96 5.30
CA VAL A 320 -2.86 -17.88 6.24
C VAL A 320 -4.25 -17.33 5.90
N LEU A 321 -4.50 -16.97 4.64
CA LEU A 321 -5.78 -16.41 4.21
C LEU A 321 -6.94 -17.42 4.29
N LEU A 322 -6.66 -18.71 4.10
CA LEU A 322 -7.69 -19.75 4.06
C LEU A 322 -7.95 -20.37 5.43
N PHE A 323 -6.94 -20.59 6.27
CA PHE A 323 -7.05 -21.45 7.44
C PHE A 323 -6.91 -20.71 8.77
N VAL A 324 -6.17 -19.58 8.86
CA VAL A 324 -5.94 -18.88 10.13
C VAL A 324 -7.25 -18.30 10.69
N PRO A 325 -7.70 -18.72 11.90
CA PRO A 325 -8.98 -18.28 12.45
C PRO A 325 -9.07 -16.78 12.68
N GLN A 326 -7.96 -16.13 13.07
CA GLN A 326 -7.88 -14.69 13.28
C GLN A 326 -8.14 -13.92 11.98
N VAL A 327 -7.58 -14.39 10.86
CA VAL A 327 -7.80 -13.79 9.54
C VAL A 327 -9.24 -14.03 9.07
N LYS A 328 -9.81 -15.21 9.34
CA LYS A 328 -11.22 -15.50 9.03
C LYS A 328 -12.18 -14.54 9.75
N ARG A 329 -11.86 -14.11 10.97
CA ARG A 329 -12.67 -13.15 11.75
C ARG A 329 -12.73 -11.76 11.14
N LEU A 330 -11.79 -11.38 10.28
CA LEU A 330 -11.81 -10.08 9.59
C LEU A 330 -12.86 -9.97 8.47
N GLY A 331 -13.49 -11.09 8.12
CA GLY A 331 -14.52 -11.17 7.08
C GLY A 331 -13.96 -11.61 5.74
N VAL A 332 -14.89 -11.97 4.87
CA VAL A 332 -14.55 -12.46 3.52
C VAL A 332 -14.00 -11.34 2.63
N GLU A 333 -14.49 -10.13 2.82
CA GLU A 333 -14.11 -8.97 2.01
C GLU A 333 -12.62 -8.66 2.18
N VAL A 334 -12.11 -8.61 3.41
CA VAL A 334 -10.69 -8.39 3.70
C VAL A 334 -9.84 -9.54 3.14
N ARG A 335 -10.30 -10.77 3.25
CA ARG A 335 -9.58 -11.96 2.75
C ARG A 335 -9.51 -11.98 1.23
N LEU A 336 -10.64 -11.73 0.55
CA LEU A 336 -10.68 -11.69 -0.92
C LEU A 336 -9.87 -10.50 -1.47
N TRP A 337 -9.94 -9.33 -0.80
CA TRP A 337 -9.06 -8.22 -1.15
C TRP A 337 -7.59 -8.62 -1.03
N SER A 338 -7.19 -9.19 0.11
CA SER A 338 -5.80 -9.59 0.34
C SER A 338 -5.33 -10.62 -0.69
N ALA A 339 -6.16 -11.61 -1.00
CA ALA A 339 -5.85 -12.60 -2.04
C ALA A 339 -5.70 -11.96 -3.42
N SER A 340 -6.64 -11.09 -3.81
CA SER A 340 -6.62 -10.38 -5.10
C SER A 340 -5.41 -9.49 -5.24
N TYR A 341 -5.02 -8.80 -4.18
CA TYR A 341 -3.86 -7.92 -4.20
C TYR A 341 -2.54 -8.71 -4.29
N VAL A 342 -2.42 -9.81 -3.57
CA VAL A 342 -1.25 -10.71 -3.69
C VAL A 342 -1.16 -11.31 -5.10
N VAL A 343 -2.27 -11.77 -5.66
CA VAL A 343 -2.30 -12.27 -7.05
C VAL A 343 -1.90 -11.16 -8.04
N TYR A 344 -2.42 -9.94 -7.86
CA TYR A 344 -2.03 -8.80 -8.69
C TYR A 344 -0.51 -8.54 -8.62
N LEU A 345 0.07 -8.51 -7.43
CA LEU A 345 1.53 -8.33 -7.29
C LEU A 345 2.31 -9.45 -7.98
N LEU A 346 1.90 -10.71 -7.79
CA LEU A 346 2.54 -11.86 -8.45
C LEU A 346 2.49 -11.74 -9.98
N LEU A 347 1.41 -11.17 -10.53
CA LEU A 347 1.24 -10.99 -11.96
C LEU A 347 2.12 -9.90 -12.56
N VAL A 348 2.28 -8.76 -11.87
CA VAL A 348 2.83 -7.54 -12.50
C VAL A 348 4.15 -7.06 -11.91
N PHE A 349 4.48 -7.42 -10.68
CA PHE A 349 5.58 -6.81 -9.96
C PHE A 349 6.88 -7.61 -10.07
N PHE A 350 8.00 -6.90 -10.18
CA PHE A 350 9.35 -7.42 -10.02
C PHE A 350 9.81 -7.11 -8.58
N PRO A 351 9.90 -8.12 -7.68
CA PRO A 351 10.31 -7.91 -6.29
C PRO A 351 11.70 -7.31 -6.15
N GLN A 352 11.72 -6.12 -5.61
CA GLN A 352 12.90 -5.36 -5.21
C GLN A 352 12.73 -4.90 -3.76
N SER A 353 13.64 -4.10 -3.23
CA SER A 353 13.59 -3.61 -1.84
C SER A 353 12.30 -2.88 -1.49
N SER A 354 11.64 -2.24 -2.45
CA SER A 354 10.33 -1.59 -2.30
C SER A 354 9.16 -2.57 -2.08
N LEU A 355 9.37 -3.90 -2.14
CA LEU A 355 8.32 -4.90 -1.90
C LEU A 355 7.55 -4.63 -0.60
N PHE A 356 8.26 -4.30 0.48
CA PHE A 356 7.62 -4.03 1.77
C PHE A 356 6.60 -2.89 1.67
N ARG A 357 6.94 -1.81 0.95
CA ARG A 357 6.05 -0.68 0.70
C ARG A 357 4.81 -1.11 -0.11
N LEU A 358 5.00 -1.98 -1.08
CA LEU A 358 3.90 -2.51 -1.88
C LEU A 358 2.96 -3.45 -1.10
N LEU A 359 3.36 -3.96 0.06
CA LEU A 359 2.49 -4.77 0.92
C LEU A 359 1.58 -3.94 1.84
N VAL A 360 1.76 -2.61 1.92
CA VAL A 360 0.95 -1.74 2.79
C VAL A 360 -0.57 -1.81 2.52
N PRO A 361 -1.08 -2.04 1.28
CA PRO A 361 -2.51 -2.27 1.04
C PRO A 361 -3.11 -3.50 1.72
N LEU A 362 -2.27 -4.40 2.26
CA LEU A 362 -2.69 -5.53 3.10
C LEU A 362 -2.89 -5.15 4.57
N SER A 363 -2.74 -3.88 4.94
CA SER A 363 -2.84 -3.40 6.33
C SER A 363 -4.13 -3.75 7.07
N PRO A 364 -5.30 -4.04 6.46
CA PRO A 364 -6.43 -4.60 7.20
C PRO A 364 -6.10 -5.90 7.94
N LEU A 365 -5.07 -6.66 7.52
CA LEU A 365 -4.59 -7.87 8.21
C LEU A 365 -3.97 -7.59 9.60
N TRP A 366 -3.57 -6.34 9.92
CA TRP A 366 -3.18 -5.98 11.28
C TRP A 366 -4.27 -6.31 12.30
N GLY A 367 -5.53 -6.31 11.86
CA GLY A 367 -6.65 -6.76 12.69
C GLY A 367 -6.48 -8.18 13.24
N ALA A 368 -5.91 -9.10 12.46
CA ALA A 368 -5.67 -10.48 12.89
C ALA A 368 -4.60 -10.56 13.99
N LEU A 369 -3.53 -9.78 13.88
CA LEU A 369 -2.47 -9.68 14.88
C LEU A 369 -2.93 -8.98 16.16
N ALA A 370 -3.93 -8.11 16.09
CA ALA A 370 -4.49 -7.38 17.22
C ALA A 370 -5.51 -8.19 18.05
N LEU A 371 -6.05 -9.29 17.50
CA LEU A 371 -7.07 -10.10 18.15
C LEU A 371 -6.65 -10.78 19.47
N PRO A 372 -5.41 -11.31 19.63
CA PRO A 372 -4.98 -11.84 20.91
C PRO A 372 -5.06 -10.79 22.00
N ARG A 373 -5.66 -11.14 23.15
CA ARG A 373 -5.89 -10.22 24.27
C ARG A 373 -4.69 -10.03 25.20
N SER A 374 -3.62 -10.79 24.99
CA SER A 374 -2.39 -10.72 25.78
C SER A 374 -1.70 -9.37 25.59
N ASN A 375 -1.47 -8.65 26.69
CA ASN A 375 -0.70 -7.40 26.66
C ASN A 375 0.77 -7.65 26.30
N VAL A 376 1.33 -8.79 26.67
CA VAL A 376 2.70 -9.19 26.28
C VAL A 376 2.78 -9.37 24.77
N TRP A 377 1.81 -10.05 24.16
CA TRP A 377 1.74 -10.19 22.71
C TRP A 377 1.65 -8.85 22.01
N ARG A 378 0.69 -8.02 22.42
CA ARG A 378 0.47 -6.69 21.80
C ARG A 378 1.68 -5.76 21.98
N GLY A 379 2.28 -5.78 23.17
CA GLY A 379 3.52 -5.05 23.44
C GLY A 379 4.69 -5.56 22.58
N GLY A 380 4.85 -6.88 22.46
CA GLY A 380 5.88 -7.50 21.61
C GLY A 380 5.72 -7.13 20.13
N VAL A 381 4.48 -7.17 19.60
CA VAL A 381 4.20 -6.74 18.21
C VAL A 381 4.52 -5.26 18.03
N LEU A 382 4.15 -4.39 18.99
CA LEU A 382 4.46 -2.96 18.91
C LEU A 382 5.97 -2.70 18.93
N VAL A 383 6.72 -3.38 19.80
CA VAL A 383 8.19 -3.29 19.82
C VAL A 383 8.78 -3.74 18.48
N ALA A 384 8.31 -4.85 17.92
CA ALA A 384 8.74 -5.31 16.61
C ALA A 384 8.40 -4.29 15.49
N CYS A 385 7.26 -3.64 15.56
CA CYS A 385 6.89 -2.55 14.65
C CYS A 385 7.88 -1.38 14.76
N LEU A 386 8.20 -0.93 15.96
CA LEU A 386 9.12 0.20 16.18
C LEU A 386 10.56 -0.14 15.76
N VAL A 387 11.04 -1.34 16.09
CA VAL A 387 12.36 -1.82 15.64
C VAL A 387 12.41 -1.91 14.12
N GLY A 388 11.35 -2.47 13.49
CA GLY A 388 11.25 -2.53 12.04
C GLY A 388 11.16 -1.14 11.39
N GLN A 389 10.45 -0.19 12.02
CA GLN A 389 10.37 1.19 11.55
C GLN A 389 11.74 1.88 11.59
N TRP A 390 12.46 1.76 12.71
CA TRP A 390 13.81 2.30 12.82
C TRP A 390 14.74 1.67 11.78
N TRP A 391 14.74 0.34 11.66
CA TRP A 391 15.55 -0.37 10.67
C TRP A 391 15.29 0.13 9.26
N TRP A 392 14.01 0.32 8.89
CA TRP A 392 13.63 0.81 7.57
C TRP A 392 14.08 2.25 7.34
N ILE A 393 13.80 3.15 8.30
CA ILE A 393 14.20 4.57 8.20
C ILE A 393 15.73 4.68 8.11
N TYR A 394 16.46 3.97 8.96
CA TYR A 394 17.93 3.99 8.96
C TYR A 394 18.49 3.55 7.61
N ASN A 395 18.05 2.42 7.08
CA ASN A 395 18.59 1.91 5.82
C ASN A 395 18.16 2.77 4.61
N MET A 396 16.90 3.24 4.55
CA MET A 396 16.38 3.94 3.38
C MET A 396 16.69 5.44 3.38
N TYR A 397 16.84 6.06 4.56
CA TYR A 397 17.01 7.50 4.68
C TYR A 397 18.37 7.92 5.26
N ALA A 398 18.88 7.25 6.29
CA ALA A 398 20.22 7.58 6.79
C ALA A 398 21.34 7.05 5.88
N LEU A 399 21.14 5.93 5.21
CA LEU A 399 22.10 5.32 4.30
C LEU A 399 21.67 5.51 2.83
N GLY A 400 20.77 4.69 2.32
CA GLY A 400 20.18 4.78 0.99
C GLY A 400 21.16 4.69 -0.20
N ASN A 401 22.34 4.07 -0.02
CA ASN A 401 23.48 4.10 -0.94
C ASN A 401 23.78 2.75 -1.62
N VAL A 402 23.04 1.71 -1.28
CA VAL A 402 23.18 0.39 -1.90
C VAL A 402 21.86 -0.12 -2.47
N ILE A 403 21.94 -1.08 -3.39
CA ILE A 403 20.82 -1.55 -4.20
C ILE A 403 19.57 -1.99 -3.39
N TRP A 404 19.76 -2.58 -2.19
CA TRP A 404 18.64 -3.03 -1.36
C TRP A 404 18.11 -1.97 -0.38
N GLN A 405 18.65 -0.74 -0.44
CA GLN A 405 18.28 0.40 0.40
C GLN A 405 17.37 1.40 -0.34
N VAL A 406 16.65 0.95 -1.36
CA VAL A 406 15.66 1.75 -2.10
C VAL A 406 14.27 1.43 -1.54
N PRO A 407 13.49 2.41 -1.03
CA PRO A 407 12.17 2.19 -0.43
C PRO A 407 11.08 1.80 -1.40
#